data_aa9f263cb7faf2369d4fe1d9a72587a4
#
_entry.id   aa9f263cb7faf2369d4fe1d9a72587a4
#
_cell.length_a   1.000
_cell.length_b   1.000
_cell.length_c   1.000
_cell.angle_alpha   90.00
_cell.angle_beta   90.00
_cell.angle_gamma   90.00
#
_symmetry.space_group_name_H-M   'P 1'
#
loop_
_entity.id
_entity.type
_entity.pdbx_description
1 polymer ?
#
loop_
_entity_poly.entity_id
_entity_poly.type
_entity_poly.pdbx_seq_one_letter_code
_entity_poly.pdbx_strand_id
1 'polypeptide(L)'
;MNNASPKKKSELELQQIKFNAAKKSTLISVVVNTLLSIWQIIIGVISHSSGLVADGIHTLSDLIADFVVLIANKKSHKKPDEDHPYGHFRYENGASLILGIILLIVGVGMVWSAIEKLLNPDLIPEVHTIALVAALIALVAKEGLFRYMLHVANKVNSSMLVANAWHARSDAASSLVVAIGIIGSLCGLRIFDPIAALIVGTFVFRMGFKFTNQSMQDLMDKGANEETLQEIRSVLDNISELSGYHDLKTRKSGDFLLVDVHLELDGNMSITVGHEIAVNVRNKLMENPLILDVMTHLDPYDKDVKH
;
A
#
# COMPACT_ATOMS: atom_id res chain seq x y z
N MET A 1 30.04 7.60 -27.46
CA MET A 1 29.31 8.88 -27.60
C MET A 1 27.84 8.54 -27.80
N ASN A 2 27.04 8.71 -26.75
CA ASN A 2 25.60 8.34 -26.73
C ASN A 2 24.76 9.44 -27.40
N ASN A 3 24.48 9.32 -28.68
CA ASN A 3 23.47 10.14 -29.35
C ASN A 3 22.06 9.53 -29.11
N ALA A 4 21.50 9.83 -27.92
CA ALA A 4 20.08 9.58 -27.71
C ALA A 4 19.25 10.46 -28.66
N SER A 5 18.25 9.88 -29.33
CA SER A 5 17.38 10.65 -30.23
C SER A 5 16.71 11.80 -29.49
N PRO A 6 16.40 12.93 -30.16
CA PRO A 6 15.78 14.12 -29.52
C PRO A 6 14.51 13.78 -28.73
N LYS A 7 13.73 12.79 -29.18
CA LYS A 7 12.52 12.29 -28.53
C LYS A 7 12.81 11.61 -27.20
N LYS A 8 13.87 10.77 -27.12
CA LYS A 8 14.30 10.09 -25.89
C LYS A 8 14.86 11.07 -24.85
N LYS A 9 15.48 12.16 -25.30
CA LYS A 9 15.99 13.23 -24.41
C LYS A 9 14.82 14.02 -23.80
N SER A 10 13.78 14.35 -24.56
CA SER A 10 12.58 15.04 -24.05
C SER A 10 11.78 14.17 -23.07
N GLU A 11 11.71 12.86 -23.29
CA GLU A 11 11.07 11.90 -22.37
C GLU A 11 11.82 11.80 -21.02
N LEU A 12 13.14 11.77 -21.06
CA LEU A 12 13.99 11.76 -19.85
C LEU A 12 13.85 13.06 -19.05
N GLU A 13 13.80 14.21 -19.72
CA GLU A 13 13.58 15.51 -19.08
C GLU A 13 12.20 15.58 -18.43
N LEU A 14 11.16 15.07 -19.07
CA LEU A 14 9.80 15.01 -18.51
C LEU A 14 9.74 14.09 -17.28
N GLN A 15 10.38 12.91 -17.34
CA GLN A 15 10.48 12.00 -16.19
C GLN A 15 11.20 12.67 -15.02
N GLN A 16 12.28 13.39 -15.26
CA GLN A 16 13.03 14.10 -14.23
C GLN A 16 12.19 15.22 -13.58
N ILE A 17 11.40 15.94 -14.37
CA ILE A 17 10.48 16.97 -13.86
C ILE A 17 9.41 16.33 -12.96
N LYS A 18 8.80 15.22 -13.39
CA LYS A 18 7.82 14.47 -12.59
C LYS A 18 8.44 13.95 -11.29
N PHE A 19 9.63 13.37 -11.35
CA PHE A 19 10.35 12.87 -10.17
C PHE A 19 10.65 13.99 -9.17
N ASN A 20 11.16 15.13 -9.63
CA ASN A 20 11.48 16.27 -8.76
C ASN A 20 10.20 16.87 -8.14
N ALA A 21 9.11 16.94 -8.90
CA ALA A 21 7.81 17.40 -8.40
C ALA A 21 7.25 16.45 -7.33
N ALA A 22 7.32 15.13 -7.58
CA ALA A 22 6.92 14.11 -6.62
C ALA A 22 7.73 14.22 -5.32
N LYS A 23 9.06 14.23 -5.42
CA LYS A 23 9.97 14.33 -4.26
C LYS A 23 9.67 15.58 -3.42
N LYS A 24 9.50 16.74 -4.06
CA LYS A 24 9.20 18.00 -3.36
C LYS A 24 7.83 17.95 -2.68
N SER A 25 6.81 17.47 -3.38
CA SER A 25 5.44 17.35 -2.86
C SER A 25 5.38 16.42 -1.66
N THR A 26 6.00 15.23 -1.75
CA THR A 26 6.07 14.26 -0.66
C THR A 26 6.84 14.82 0.55
N LEU A 27 7.98 15.48 0.35
CA LEU A 27 8.72 16.06 1.45
C LEU A 27 7.92 17.13 2.20
N ILE A 28 7.19 17.99 1.48
CA ILE A 28 6.31 19.00 2.10
C ILE A 28 5.19 18.30 2.89
N SER A 29 4.58 17.26 2.32
CA SER A 29 3.54 16.47 3.00
C SER A 29 4.07 15.86 4.31
N VAL A 30 5.22 15.21 4.26
CA VAL A 30 5.86 14.60 5.46
C VAL A 30 6.13 15.64 6.54
N VAL A 31 6.72 16.78 6.19
CA VAL A 31 7.01 17.84 7.16
C VAL A 31 5.75 18.41 7.78
N VAL A 32 4.75 18.74 6.95
CA VAL A 32 3.48 19.31 7.42
C VAL A 32 2.75 18.31 8.33
N ASN A 33 2.60 17.05 7.89
CA ASN A 33 1.90 16.02 8.66
C ASN A 33 2.65 15.67 9.96
N THR A 34 3.99 15.68 9.98
CA THR A 34 4.76 15.49 11.21
C THR A 34 4.49 16.60 12.22
N LEU A 35 4.54 17.84 11.78
CA LEU A 35 4.27 18.99 12.66
C LEU A 35 2.83 18.98 13.16
N LEU A 36 1.87 18.68 12.28
CA LEU A 36 0.46 18.60 12.65
C LEU A 36 0.18 17.45 13.62
N SER A 37 0.73 16.26 13.41
CA SER A 37 0.48 15.12 14.29
C SER A 37 1.01 15.38 15.70
N ILE A 38 2.23 15.91 15.83
CA ILE A 38 2.80 16.28 17.12
C ILE A 38 1.95 17.36 17.80
N TRP A 39 1.58 18.40 17.06
CA TRP A 39 0.71 19.48 17.54
C TRP A 39 -0.64 18.96 18.02
N GLN A 40 -1.31 18.14 17.23
CA GLN A 40 -2.61 17.57 17.57
C GLN A 40 -2.56 16.68 18.81
N ILE A 41 -1.53 15.84 18.94
CA ILE A 41 -1.36 14.97 20.13
C ILE A 41 -1.14 15.83 21.38
N ILE A 42 -0.22 16.80 21.34
CA ILE A 42 0.09 17.64 22.49
C ILE A 42 -1.15 18.44 22.92
N ILE A 43 -1.79 19.16 21.99
CA ILE A 43 -2.97 19.95 22.31
C ILE A 43 -4.15 19.07 22.69
N GLY A 44 -4.32 17.92 22.06
CA GLY A 44 -5.37 16.96 22.39
C GLY A 44 -5.27 16.45 23.83
N VAL A 45 -4.06 16.12 24.29
CA VAL A 45 -3.81 15.73 25.70
C VAL A 45 -4.09 16.89 26.67
N ILE A 46 -3.57 18.10 26.40
CA ILE A 46 -3.74 19.26 27.24
C ILE A 46 -5.21 19.71 27.33
N SER A 47 -5.94 19.60 26.21
CA SER A 47 -7.35 20.02 26.11
C SER A 47 -8.36 18.92 26.43
N HIS A 48 -7.89 17.72 26.81
CA HIS A 48 -8.71 16.56 27.13
C HIS A 48 -9.59 16.07 25.95
N SER A 49 -9.20 16.35 24.69
CA SER A 49 -9.91 15.90 23.51
C SER A 49 -9.36 14.55 23.02
N SER A 50 -10.17 13.51 23.17
CA SER A 50 -9.86 12.15 22.67
C SER A 50 -9.84 12.10 21.15
N GLY A 51 -10.74 12.85 20.50
CA GLY A 51 -10.81 12.93 19.04
C GLY A 51 -9.56 13.56 18.45
N LEU A 52 -9.05 14.66 19.06
CA LEU A 52 -7.85 15.33 18.56
C LEU A 52 -6.59 14.47 18.74
N VAL A 53 -6.47 13.75 19.86
CA VAL A 53 -5.39 12.77 20.07
C VAL A 53 -5.47 11.66 19.05
N ALA A 54 -6.68 11.14 18.79
CA ALA A 54 -6.91 10.08 17.83
C ALA A 54 -6.50 10.51 16.40
N ASP A 55 -6.87 11.70 15.95
CA ASP A 55 -6.48 12.23 14.63
C ASP A 55 -4.96 12.44 14.50
N GLY A 56 -4.31 12.91 15.56
CA GLY A 56 -2.86 13.04 15.62
C GLY A 56 -2.13 11.69 15.53
N ILE A 57 -2.63 10.67 16.25
CA ILE A 57 -2.10 9.31 16.20
C ILE A 57 -2.33 8.69 14.80
N HIS A 58 -3.50 8.89 14.20
CA HIS A 58 -3.80 8.44 12.85
C HIS A 58 -2.79 9.02 11.84
N THR A 59 -2.63 10.35 11.82
CA THR A 59 -1.65 11.02 10.94
C THR A 59 -0.21 10.55 11.17
N LEU A 60 0.19 10.32 12.43
CA LEU A 60 1.50 9.76 12.76
C LEU A 60 1.66 8.32 12.26
N SER A 61 0.59 7.53 12.35
CA SER A 61 0.58 6.14 11.87
C SER A 61 0.79 6.04 10.36
N ASP A 62 0.19 6.95 9.60
CA ASP A 62 0.39 7.02 8.14
C ASP A 62 1.84 7.38 7.79
N LEU A 63 2.43 8.34 8.50
CA LEU A 63 3.85 8.70 8.33
C LEU A 63 4.79 7.53 8.64
N ILE A 64 4.51 6.78 9.70
CA ILE A 64 5.30 5.58 10.04
C ILE A 64 5.14 4.52 8.96
N ALA A 65 3.92 4.34 8.43
CA ALA A 65 3.65 3.40 7.36
C ALA A 65 4.48 3.74 6.11
N ASP A 66 4.43 4.99 5.66
CA ASP A 66 5.20 5.47 4.52
C ASP A 66 6.71 5.25 4.71
N PHE A 67 7.22 5.53 5.91
CA PHE A 67 8.64 5.39 6.22
C PHE A 67 9.08 3.92 6.24
N VAL A 68 8.28 3.03 6.82
CA VAL A 68 8.53 1.58 6.84
C VAL A 68 8.54 1.01 5.43
N VAL A 69 7.56 1.41 4.58
CA VAL A 69 7.50 0.99 3.18
C VAL A 69 8.74 1.46 2.41
N LEU A 70 9.19 2.71 2.60
CA LEU A 70 10.40 3.22 1.93
C LEU A 70 11.67 2.44 2.32
N ILE A 71 11.83 2.10 3.60
CA ILE A 71 12.98 1.32 4.07
C ILE A 71 12.92 -0.11 3.53
N ALA A 72 11.74 -0.73 3.61
CA ALA A 72 11.52 -2.09 3.15
C ALA A 72 11.80 -2.21 1.64
N ASN A 73 11.26 -1.29 0.84
CA ASN A 73 11.49 -1.22 -0.60
C ASN A 73 13.00 -1.10 -0.95
N LYS A 74 13.74 -0.29 -0.20
CA LYS A 74 15.20 -0.20 -0.42
C LYS A 74 15.92 -1.52 -0.14
N LYS A 75 15.47 -2.31 0.84
CA LYS A 75 16.07 -3.61 1.18
C LYS A 75 15.60 -4.73 0.24
N SER A 76 14.34 -4.68 -0.20
CA SER A 76 13.76 -5.70 -1.07
C SER A 76 14.46 -5.79 -2.43
N HIS A 77 14.96 -4.65 -2.94
CA HIS A 77 15.69 -4.60 -4.22
C HIS A 77 17.15 -5.10 -4.16
N LYS A 78 17.61 -5.63 -3.00
CA LYS A 78 18.91 -6.29 -2.93
C LYS A 78 18.87 -7.56 -3.78
N LYS A 79 19.91 -7.74 -4.62
CA LYS A 79 20.05 -8.93 -5.49
C LYS A 79 20.08 -10.23 -4.66
N PRO A 80 19.71 -11.36 -5.27
CA PRO A 80 19.92 -12.69 -4.67
C PRO A 80 21.33 -12.87 -4.16
N ASP A 81 21.48 -13.55 -3.02
CA ASP A 81 22.75 -13.93 -2.40
C ASP A 81 22.67 -15.40 -1.93
N GLU A 82 23.74 -15.90 -1.31
CA GLU A 82 23.84 -17.31 -0.88
C GLU A 82 22.74 -17.70 0.13
N ASP A 83 22.36 -16.77 1.03
CA ASP A 83 21.33 -17.01 2.04
C ASP A 83 19.90 -16.83 1.49
N HIS A 84 19.74 -16.01 0.44
CA HIS A 84 18.45 -15.67 -0.17
C HIS A 84 18.49 -15.84 -1.70
N PRO A 85 18.49 -17.09 -2.22
CA PRO A 85 18.60 -17.37 -3.66
C PRO A 85 17.48 -16.79 -4.52
N TYR A 86 16.27 -16.61 -3.95
CA TYR A 86 15.10 -15.98 -4.61
C TYR A 86 15.08 -14.45 -4.48
N GLY A 87 16.12 -13.84 -3.88
CA GLY A 87 16.19 -12.41 -3.64
C GLY A 87 15.49 -11.99 -2.34
N HIS A 88 15.36 -10.68 -2.15
CA HIS A 88 14.95 -10.09 -0.89
C HIS A 88 13.57 -9.44 -0.93
N PHE A 89 12.76 -9.69 -1.96
CA PHE A 89 11.47 -9.03 -2.17
C PHE A 89 10.49 -9.22 -1.01
N ARG A 90 10.53 -10.36 -0.32
CA ARG A 90 9.67 -10.66 0.85
C ARG A 90 9.94 -9.78 2.08
N TYR A 91 11.02 -8.99 2.10
CA TYR A 91 11.24 -7.99 3.16
C TYR A 91 10.11 -6.96 3.24
N GLU A 92 9.48 -6.61 2.11
CA GLU A 92 8.31 -5.71 2.09
C GLU A 92 7.12 -6.31 2.82
N ASN A 93 6.84 -7.58 2.56
CA ASN A 93 5.74 -8.31 3.20
C ASN A 93 5.97 -8.43 4.72
N GLY A 94 7.21 -8.75 5.13
CA GLY A 94 7.59 -8.80 6.54
C GLY A 94 7.46 -7.46 7.26
N ALA A 95 7.94 -6.40 6.63
CA ALA A 95 7.85 -5.04 7.17
C ALA A 95 6.38 -4.57 7.26
N SER A 96 5.58 -4.83 6.24
CA SER A 96 4.15 -4.52 6.22
C SER A 96 3.36 -5.32 7.26
N LEU A 97 3.76 -6.57 7.54
CA LEU A 97 3.16 -7.37 8.61
C LEU A 97 3.42 -6.74 9.98
N ILE A 98 4.67 -6.39 10.28
CA ILE A 98 5.03 -5.75 11.56
C ILE A 98 4.28 -4.43 11.72
N LEU A 99 4.25 -3.60 10.68
CA LEU A 99 3.49 -2.37 10.67
C LEU A 99 2.01 -2.61 10.93
N GLY A 100 1.40 -3.57 10.23
CA GLY A 100 0.00 -3.93 10.41
C GLY A 100 -0.33 -4.33 11.85
N ILE A 101 0.53 -5.12 12.50
CA ILE A 101 0.38 -5.51 13.91
C ILE A 101 0.46 -4.29 14.84
N ILE A 102 1.41 -3.39 14.62
CA ILE A 102 1.53 -2.15 15.41
C ILE A 102 0.25 -1.31 15.29
N LEU A 103 -0.24 -1.11 14.05
CA LEU A 103 -1.47 -0.36 13.80
C LEU A 103 -2.71 -1.03 14.42
N LEU A 104 -2.77 -2.36 14.43
CA LEU A 104 -3.83 -3.11 15.11
C LEU A 104 -3.83 -2.84 16.61
N ILE A 105 -2.66 -2.93 17.25
CA ILE A 105 -2.53 -2.68 18.69
C ILE A 105 -2.97 -1.24 19.02
N VAL A 106 -2.48 -0.26 18.25
CA VAL A 106 -2.85 1.16 18.42
C VAL A 106 -4.35 1.35 18.20
N GLY A 107 -4.90 0.82 17.11
CA GLY A 107 -6.33 0.93 16.78
C GLY A 107 -7.23 0.30 17.83
N VAL A 108 -6.88 -0.89 18.34
CA VAL A 108 -7.59 -1.55 19.43
C VAL A 108 -7.54 -0.68 20.71
N GLY A 109 -6.39 -0.12 21.06
CA GLY A 109 -6.24 0.75 22.22
C GLY A 109 -7.11 2.01 22.12
N MET A 110 -7.16 2.63 20.92
CA MET A 110 -7.99 3.80 20.66
C MET A 110 -9.50 3.48 20.78
N VAL A 111 -9.94 2.40 20.14
CA VAL A 111 -11.33 1.93 20.18
C VAL A 111 -11.73 1.59 21.62
N TRP A 112 -10.88 0.86 22.34
CA TRP A 112 -11.12 0.50 23.73
C TRP A 112 -11.29 1.74 24.61
N SER A 113 -10.35 2.69 24.53
CA SER A 113 -10.42 3.94 25.30
C SER A 113 -11.67 4.76 24.98
N ALA A 114 -12.07 4.80 23.70
CA ALA A 114 -13.29 5.50 23.30
C ALA A 114 -14.55 4.82 23.86
N ILE A 115 -14.63 3.48 23.79
CA ILE A 115 -15.76 2.70 24.33
C ILE A 115 -15.84 2.87 25.85
N GLU A 116 -14.73 2.78 26.57
CA GLU A 116 -14.69 2.97 28.03
C GLU A 116 -15.28 4.33 28.44
N LYS A 117 -14.94 5.40 27.72
CA LYS A 117 -15.50 6.74 27.94
C LYS A 117 -16.99 6.81 27.61
N LEU A 118 -17.43 6.15 26.55
CA LEU A 118 -18.85 6.12 26.19
C LEU A 118 -19.71 5.33 27.18
N LEU A 119 -19.15 4.29 27.80
CA LEU A 119 -19.83 3.52 28.86
C LEU A 119 -19.89 4.25 30.20
N ASN A 120 -18.97 5.20 30.43
CA ASN A 120 -18.88 5.98 31.64
C ASN A 120 -18.92 7.49 31.34
N PRO A 121 -20.08 8.04 30.90
CA PRO A 121 -20.19 9.43 30.44
C PRO A 121 -19.84 10.45 31.50
N ASP A 122 -20.06 10.12 32.77
CA ASP A 122 -19.76 10.99 33.92
C ASP A 122 -18.27 11.21 34.14
N LEU A 123 -17.42 10.31 33.64
CA LEU A 123 -15.96 10.41 33.72
C LEU A 123 -15.35 11.12 32.51
N ILE A 124 -16.16 11.55 31.52
CA ILE A 124 -15.66 12.28 30.37
C ILE A 124 -15.25 13.69 30.79
N PRO A 125 -13.96 14.07 30.69
CA PRO A 125 -13.53 15.42 31.04
C PRO A 125 -14.12 16.43 30.04
N GLU A 126 -14.25 17.68 30.51
CA GLU A 126 -14.65 18.76 29.61
C GLU A 126 -13.53 19.10 28.64
N VAL A 127 -13.90 19.16 27.36
CA VAL A 127 -12.97 19.52 26.29
C VAL A 127 -12.78 21.04 26.31
N HIS A 128 -11.53 21.48 26.31
CA HIS A 128 -11.22 22.90 26.29
C HIS A 128 -11.35 23.48 24.87
N THR A 129 -11.77 24.72 24.76
CA THR A 129 -11.96 25.42 23.47
C THR A 129 -10.70 25.44 22.58
N ILE A 130 -9.51 25.35 23.18
CA ILE A 130 -8.25 25.27 22.44
C ILE A 130 -8.18 24.03 21.52
N ALA A 131 -8.88 22.94 21.86
CA ALA A 131 -8.99 21.75 21.00
C ALA A 131 -9.66 22.08 19.67
N LEU A 132 -10.72 22.92 19.70
CA LEU A 132 -11.41 23.33 18.47
C LEU A 132 -10.49 24.16 17.57
N VAL A 133 -9.75 25.10 18.15
CA VAL A 133 -8.79 25.92 17.40
C VAL A 133 -7.73 25.02 16.76
N ALA A 134 -7.21 24.05 17.50
CA ALA A 134 -6.21 23.12 16.98
C ALA A 134 -6.79 22.21 15.87
N ALA A 135 -8.00 21.70 16.04
CA ALA A 135 -8.67 20.87 15.02
C ALA A 135 -8.95 21.67 13.73
N LEU A 136 -9.38 22.92 13.84
CA LEU A 136 -9.60 23.79 12.68
C LEU A 136 -8.30 24.14 11.96
N ILE A 137 -7.22 24.41 12.68
CA ILE A 137 -5.89 24.63 12.09
C ILE A 137 -5.45 23.37 11.33
N ALA A 138 -5.60 22.19 11.94
CA ALA A 138 -5.24 20.93 11.30
C ALA A 138 -6.08 20.66 10.02
N LEU A 139 -7.40 20.90 10.10
CA LEU A 139 -8.30 20.74 8.97
C LEU A 139 -7.93 21.67 7.81
N VAL A 140 -7.69 22.95 8.09
CA VAL A 140 -7.30 23.94 7.08
C VAL A 140 -5.94 23.61 6.47
N ALA A 141 -4.98 23.17 7.30
CA ALA A 141 -3.65 22.79 6.84
C ALA A 141 -3.69 21.54 5.94
N LYS A 142 -4.44 20.50 6.33
CA LYS A 142 -4.63 19.28 5.53
C LYS A 142 -5.36 19.56 4.21
N GLU A 143 -6.42 20.37 4.21
CA GLU A 143 -7.11 20.78 2.99
C GLU A 143 -6.20 21.64 2.08
N GLY A 144 -5.39 22.53 2.67
CA GLY A 144 -4.38 23.32 1.95
C GLY A 144 -3.31 22.42 1.32
N LEU A 145 -2.85 21.41 2.06
CA LEU A 145 -1.90 20.41 1.58
C LEU A 145 -2.48 19.60 0.40
N PHE A 146 -3.73 19.13 0.53
CA PHE A 146 -4.44 18.47 -0.57
C PHE A 146 -4.45 19.32 -1.84
N ARG A 147 -4.88 20.59 -1.72
CA ARG A 147 -4.96 21.49 -2.88
C ARG A 147 -3.60 21.75 -3.51
N TYR A 148 -2.57 21.92 -2.68
CA TYR A 148 -1.19 22.07 -3.15
C TYR A 148 -0.74 20.81 -3.92
N MET A 149 -0.93 19.62 -3.33
CA MET A 149 -0.54 18.35 -3.95
C MET A 149 -1.28 18.11 -5.26
N LEU A 150 -2.59 18.39 -5.31
CA LEU A 150 -3.41 18.25 -6.51
C LEU A 150 -2.96 19.22 -7.61
N HIS A 151 -2.63 20.47 -7.26
CA HIS A 151 -2.11 21.45 -8.21
C HIS A 151 -0.78 20.98 -8.83
N VAL A 152 0.14 20.48 -8.01
CA VAL A 152 1.43 19.93 -8.47
C VAL A 152 1.19 18.72 -9.37
N ALA A 153 0.32 17.79 -8.97
CA ALA A 153 -0.02 16.59 -9.72
C ALA A 153 -0.56 16.89 -11.12
N ASN A 154 -1.51 17.85 -11.21
CA ASN A 154 -2.09 18.28 -12.48
C ASN A 154 -1.07 18.99 -13.36
N LYS A 155 -0.18 19.81 -12.78
CA LYS A 155 0.87 20.52 -13.54
C LYS A 155 1.84 19.58 -14.25
N VAL A 156 2.12 18.41 -13.65
CA VAL A 156 3.04 17.40 -14.23
C VAL A 156 2.32 16.24 -14.90
N ASN A 157 0.98 16.27 -14.99
CA ASN A 157 0.13 15.21 -15.56
C ASN A 157 0.51 13.82 -15.01
N SER A 158 0.50 13.67 -13.67
CA SER A 158 0.83 12.42 -13.01
C SER A 158 -0.39 11.88 -12.26
N SER A 159 -0.97 10.77 -12.76
CA SER A 159 -2.09 10.07 -12.12
C SER A 159 -1.73 9.54 -10.72
N MET A 160 -0.49 9.10 -10.52
CA MET A 160 0.01 8.66 -9.22
C MET A 160 -0.01 9.80 -8.20
N LEU A 161 0.45 11.01 -8.57
CA LEU A 161 0.41 12.16 -7.66
C LEU A 161 -1.02 12.65 -7.40
N VAL A 162 -1.92 12.51 -8.37
CA VAL A 162 -3.36 12.78 -8.18
C VAL A 162 -3.93 11.83 -7.14
N ALA A 163 -3.66 10.52 -7.24
CA ALA A 163 -4.12 9.53 -6.26
C ALA A 163 -3.60 9.84 -4.85
N ASN A 164 -2.31 10.22 -4.72
CA ASN A 164 -1.71 10.61 -3.45
C ASN A 164 -2.34 11.89 -2.86
N ALA A 165 -2.70 12.87 -3.70
CA ALA A 165 -3.44 14.05 -3.27
C ALA A 165 -4.83 13.67 -2.72
N TRP A 166 -5.57 12.78 -3.38
CA TRP A 166 -6.86 12.31 -2.89
C TRP A 166 -6.77 11.54 -1.57
N HIS A 167 -5.67 10.82 -1.33
CA HIS A 167 -5.39 10.22 -0.02
C HIS A 167 -5.29 11.31 1.06
N ALA A 168 -4.49 12.34 0.84
CA ALA A 168 -4.39 13.49 1.77
C ALA A 168 -5.73 14.18 2.03
N ARG A 169 -6.68 14.16 1.07
CA ARG A 169 -8.04 14.63 1.29
C ARG A 169 -8.86 13.73 2.22
N SER A 170 -8.64 12.42 2.15
CA SER A 170 -9.27 11.49 3.10
C SER A 170 -8.83 11.79 4.54
N ASP A 171 -7.56 12.17 4.74
CA ASP A 171 -7.04 12.57 6.04
C ASP A 171 -7.64 13.89 6.53
N ALA A 172 -7.93 14.81 5.61
CA ALA A 172 -8.68 16.03 5.96
C ALA A 172 -10.12 15.72 6.36
N ALA A 173 -10.75 14.69 5.76
CA ALA A 173 -12.09 14.27 6.16
C ALA A 173 -12.14 13.67 7.57
N SER A 174 -11.11 12.92 8.00
CA SER A 174 -11.01 12.43 9.38
C SER A 174 -10.91 13.60 10.37
N SER A 175 -10.09 14.62 10.06
CA SER A 175 -9.98 15.82 10.89
C SER A 175 -11.29 16.63 10.96
N LEU A 176 -12.10 16.61 9.89
CA LEU A 176 -13.44 17.22 9.91
C LEU A 176 -14.36 16.50 10.90
N VAL A 177 -14.36 15.17 10.93
CA VAL A 177 -15.13 14.36 11.89
C VAL A 177 -14.75 14.74 13.32
N VAL A 178 -13.45 14.91 13.59
CA VAL A 178 -12.93 15.30 14.90
C VAL A 178 -13.38 16.73 15.26
N ALA A 179 -13.30 17.68 14.34
CA ALA A 179 -13.77 19.05 14.57
C ALA A 179 -15.26 19.07 14.93
N ILE A 180 -16.10 18.30 14.22
CA ILE A 180 -17.53 18.17 14.54
C ILE A 180 -17.73 17.54 15.93
N GLY A 181 -16.96 16.52 16.29
CA GLY A 181 -17.00 15.89 17.61
C GLY A 181 -16.68 16.88 18.74
N ILE A 182 -15.63 17.70 18.55
CA ILE A 182 -15.24 18.73 19.51
C ILE A 182 -16.31 19.83 19.62
N ILE A 183 -16.89 20.28 18.50
CA ILE A 183 -18.00 21.26 18.52
C ILE A 183 -19.18 20.71 19.32
N GLY A 184 -19.60 19.47 19.06
CA GLY A 184 -20.67 18.82 19.81
C GLY A 184 -20.37 18.76 21.31
N SER A 185 -19.12 18.41 21.68
CA SER A 185 -18.68 18.38 23.07
C SER A 185 -18.75 19.76 23.74
N LEU A 186 -18.31 20.82 23.07
CA LEU A 186 -18.37 22.19 23.54
C LEU A 186 -19.81 22.72 23.67
N CYS A 187 -20.75 22.19 22.88
CA CYS A 187 -22.18 22.46 22.97
C CYS A 187 -22.87 21.74 24.17
N GLY A 188 -22.13 21.03 25.00
CA GLY A 188 -22.65 20.31 26.17
C GLY A 188 -22.89 18.81 25.96
N LEU A 189 -22.69 18.29 24.74
CA LEU A 189 -22.82 16.88 24.44
C LEU A 189 -21.46 16.17 24.51
N ARG A 190 -20.94 15.96 25.72
CA ARG A 190 -19.57 15.46 26.02
C ARG A 190 -19.22 14.17 25.28
N ILE A 191 -20.22 13.34 24.93
CA ILE A 191 -20.04 12.05 24.24
C ILE A 191 -19.55 12.19 22.78
N PHE A 192 -19.70 13.37 22.14
CA PHE A 192 -19.38 13.56 20.73
C PHE A 192 -17.87 13.46 20.45
N ASP A 193 -17.01 13.94 21.37
CA ASP A 193 -15.55 13.81 21.22
C ASP A 193 -15.08 12.35 21.31
N PRO A 194 -15.50 11.51 22.29
CA PRO A 194 -15.24 10.07 22.25
C PRO A 194 -15.82 9.35 21.05
N ILE A 195 -16.99 9.76 20.51
CA ILE A 195 -17.55 9.18 19.28
C ILE A 195 -16.62 9.48 18.10
N ALA A 196 -16.11 10.71 17.97
CA ALA A 196 -15.15 11.04 16.94
C ALA A 196 -13.85 10.21 17.08
N ALA A 197 -13.35 10.06 18.31
CA ALA A 197 -12.20 9.20 18.61
C ALA A 197 -12.46 7.72 18.23
N LEU A 198 -13.68 7.20 18.47
CA LEU A 198 -14.07 5.85 18.08
C LEU A 198 -14.06 5.67 16.56
N ILE A 199 -14.59 6.64 15.82
CA ILE A 199 -14.59 6.61 14.35
C ILE A 199 -13.16 6.58 13.82
N VAL A 200 -12.30 7.49 14.27
CA VAL A 200 -10.90 7.55 13.83
C VAL A 200 -10.13 6.30 14.26
N GLY A 201 -10.31 5.83 15.49
CA GLY A 201 -9.71 4.59 15.98
C GLY A 201 -10.12 3.37 15.15
N THR A 202 -11.38 3.32 14.69
CA THR A 202 -11.88 2.28 13.80
C THR A 202 -11.18 2.33 12.43
N PHE A 203 -10.86 3.51 11.91
CA PHE A 203 -10.10 3.62 10.66
C PHE A 203 -8.68 3.08 10.83
N VAL A 204 -7.98 3.43 11.91
CA VAL A 204 -6.64 2.90 12.22
C VAL A 204 -6.69 1.38 12.39
N PHE A 205 -7.69 0.86 13.13
CA PHE A 205 -7.89 -0.59 13.29
C PHE A 205 -8.09 -1.30 11.94
N ARG A 206 -8.99 -0.77 11.08
CA ARG A 206 -9.23 -1.36 9.75
C ARG A 206 -7.98 -1.35 8.88
N MET A 207 -7.20 -0.28 8.94
CA MET A 207 -5.93 -0.17 8.21
C MET A 207 -4.94 -1.22 8.70
N GLY A 208 -4.74 -1.34 10.01
CA GLY A 208 -3.89 -2.35 10.62
C GLY A 208 -4.33 -3.78 10.25
N PHE A 209 -5.64 -4.06 10.32
CA PHE A 209 -6.19 -5.36 9.93
C PHE A 209 -5.94 -5.68 8.44
N LYS A 210 -6.14 -4.70 7.56
CA LYS A 210 -5.89 -4.84 6.12
C LYS A 210 -4.42 -5.17 5.86
N PHE A 211 -3.49 -4.40 6.42
CA PHE A 211 -2.04 -4.64 6.23
C PHE A 211 -1.62 -6.00 6.80
N THR A 212 -2.05 -6.33 8.01
CA THR A 212 -1.73 -7.64 8.63
C THR A 212 -2.27 -8.79 7.80
N ASN A 213 -3.55 -8.74 7.41
CA ASN A 213 -4.17 -9.82 6.65
C ASN A 213 -3.55 -9.96 5.25
N GLN A 214 -3.30 -8.85 4.55
CA GLN A 214 -2.68 -8.88 3.22
C GLN A 214 -1.26 -9.43 3.29
N SER A 215 -0.42 -8.93 4.21
CA SER A 215 0.96 -9.39 4.36
C SER A 215 1.04 -10.84 4.79
N MET A 216 0.14 -11.30 5.66
CA MET A 216 0.05 -12.71 6.04
C MET A 216 -0.31 -13.58 4.84
N GLN A 217 -1.30 -13.20 4.04
CA GLN A 217 -1.67 -13.90 2.82
C GLN A 217 -0.50 -13.98 1.84
N ASP A 218 0.20 -12.86 1.61
CA ASP A 218 1.33 -12.80 0.69
C ASP A 218 2.52 -13.66 1.19
N LEU A 219 2.76 -13.72 2.52
CA LEU A 219 3.77 -14.61 3.11
C LEU A 219 3.39 -16.09 3.03
N MET A 220 2.08 -16.41 2.98
CA MET A 220 1.54 -17.75 2.76
C MET A 220 1.39 -18.10 1.27
N ASP A 221 2.17 -17.47 0.39
CA ASP A 221 2.21 -17.74 -1.05
C ASP A 221 0.86 -17.48 -1.75
N LYS A 222 0.16 -16.42 -1.38
CA LYS A 222 -1.06 -16.00 -2.11
C LYS A 222 -0.77 -15.84 -3.60
N GLY A 223 -1.62 -16.45 -4.43
CA GLY A 223 -1.55 -16.38 -5.88
C GLY A 223 -1.86 -14.99 -6.45
N ALA A 224 -1.68 -14.87 -7.77
CA ALA A 224 -2.08 -13.71 -8.54
C ALA A 224 -3.60 -13.49 -8.47
N ASN A 225 -4.04 -12.28 -8.79
CA ASN A 225 -5.46 -11.98 -8.96
C ASN A 225 -5.97 -12.63 -10.24
N GLU A 226 -7.30 -12.74 -10.37
CA GLU A 226 -7.93 -13.43 -11.50
C GLU A 226 -7.62 -12.75 -12.85
N GLU A 227 -7.51 -11.43 -12.89
CA GLU A 227 -7.16 -10.67 -14.09
C GLU A 227 -5.76 -11.08 -14.62
N THR A 228 -4.76 -11.09 -13.75
CA THR A 228 -3.39 -11.53 -14.10
C THR A 228 -3.33 -13.02 -14.45
N LEU A 229 -4.13 -13.87 -13.76
CA LEU A 229 -4.22 -15.29 -14.12
C LEU A 229 -4.80 -15.48 -15.51
N GLN A 230 -5.80 -14.72 -15.91
CA GLN A 230 -6.38 -14.75 -17.25
C GLN A 230 -5.38 -14.29 -18.32
N GLU A 231 -4.57 -13.25 -18.03
CA GLU A 231 -3.48 -12.83 -18.92
C GLU A 231 -2.45 -13.95 -19.09
N ILE A 232 -2.01 -14.61 -18.02
CA ILE A 232 -1.07 -15.73 -18.07
C ILE A 232 -1.65 -16.87 -18.91
N ARG A 233 -2.90 -17.27 -18.66
CA ARG A 233 -3.60 -18.32 -19.42
C ARG A 233 -3.70 -17.94 -20.90
N SER A 234 -4.07 -16.70 -21.20
CA SER A 234 -4.16 -16.22 -22.58
C SER A 234 -2.82 -16.32 -23.33
N VAL A 235 -1.70 -16.04 -22.65
CA VAL A 235 -0.36 -16.20 -23.25
C VAL A 235 -0.07 -17.68 -23.52
N LEU A 236 -0.37 -18.57 -22.56
CA LEU A 236 -0.15 -20.03 -22.72
C LEU A 236 -1.02 -20.62 -23.83
N ASP A 237 -2.31 -20.25 -23.89
CA ASP A 237 -3.27 -20.72 -24.90
C ASP A 237 -2.89 -20.28 -26.34
N ASN A 238 -2.14 -19.20 -26.49
CA ASN A 238 -1.67 -18.69 -27.78
C ASN A 238 -0.32 -19.28 -28.24
N ILE A 239 0.24 -20.26 -27.53
CA ILE A 239 1.48 -20.93 -27.91
C ILE A 239 1.12 -22.24 -28.62
N SER A 240 1.29 -22.27 -29.98
CA SER A 240 0.87 -23.36 -30.84
C SER A 240 1.63 -24.66 -30.60
N GLU A 241 2.81 -24.59 -30.03
CA GLU A 241 3.70 -25.73 -29.77
C GLU A 241 3.29 -26.52 -28.51
N LEU A 242 2.42 -25.96 -27.67
CA LEU A 242 1.90 -26.63 -26.48
C LEU A 242 0.71 -27.52 -26.86
N SER A 243 0.70 -28.75 -26.39
CA SER A 243 -0.48 -29.65 -26.45
C SER A 243 -1.47 -29.29 -25.31
N GLY A 244 -0.98 -28.75 -24.22
CA GLY A 244 -1.73 -28.29 -23.06
C GLY A 244 -0.81 -27.76 -21.96
N TYR A 245 -1.42 -27.40 -20.85
CA TYR A 245 -0.71 -27.09 -19.60
C TYR A 245 -1.59 -27.40 -18.39
N HIS A 246 -0.97 -27.73 -17.28
CA HIS A 246 -1.66 -27.96 -16.01
C HIS A 246 -0.81 -27.47 -14.84
N ASP A 247 -1.31 -27.61 -13.62
CA ASP A 247 -0.64 -27.23 -12.38
C ASP A 247 -0.10 -25.79 -12.39
N LEU A 248 -0.79 -24.88 -13.09
CA LEU A 248 -0.46 -23.45 -13.07
C LEU A 248 -0.61 -22.93 -11.65
N LYS A 249 0.50 -22.60 -11.00
CA LYS A 249 0.59 -22.01 -9.68
C LYS A 249 1.31 -20.68 -9.75
N THR A 250 0.85 -19.73 -8.97
CA THR A 250 1.48 -18.42 -8.87
C THR A 250 1.66 -18.06 -7.40
N ARG A 251 2.69 -17.32 -7.06
CA ARG A 251 2.88 -16.78 -5.72
C ARG A 251 3.51 -15.39 -5.78
N LYS A 252 3.15 -14.56 -4.81
CA LYS A 252 3.71 -13.24 -4.68
C LYS A 252 5.09 -13.26 -4.00
N SER A 253 5.97 -12.40 -4.48
CA SER A 253 7.27 -12.10 -3.87
C SER A 253 7.46 -10.57 -3.87
N GLY A 254 7.03 -9.89 -2.81
CA GLY A 254 6.81 -8.44 -2.80
C GLY A 254 5.72 -8.05 -3.79
N ASP A 255 6.00 -7.08 -4.64
CA ASP A 255 5.10 -6.63 -5.71
C ASP A 255 5.15 -7.50 -6.98
N PHE A 256 6.05 -8.50 -7.02
CA PHE A 256 6.24 -9.36 -8.17
C PHE A 256 5.57 -10.73 -8.00
N LEU A 257 5.48 -11.48 -9.12
CA LEU A 257 4.94 -12.82 -9.19
C LEU A 257 6.01 -13.83 -9.61
N LEU A 258 5.98 -14.98 -8.98
CA LEU A 258 6.64 -16.19 -9.45
C LEU A 258 5.56 -17.12 -10.02
N VAL A 259 5.84 -17.72 -11.16
CA VAL A 259 4.93 -18.61 -11.88
C VAL A 259 5.55 -19.97 -12.01
N ASP A 260 4.83 -21.01 -11.58
CA ASP A 260 5.19 -22.40 -11.78
C ASP A 260 4.11 -23.02 -12.70
N VAL A 261 4.51 -23.71 -13.78
CA VAL A 261 3.57 -24.30 -14.73
C VAL A 261 4.14 -25.57 -15.35
N HIS A 262 3.30 -26.58 -15.52
CA HIS A 262 3.60 -27.80 -16.25
C HIS A 262 3.13 -27.63 -17.69
N LEU A 263 4.02 -27.88 -18.65
CA LEU A 263 3.79 -27.75 -20.09
C LEU A 263 3.70 -29.14 -20.70
N GLU A 264 2.60 -29.43 -21.36
CA GLU A 264 2.38 -30.70 -22.08
C GLU A 264 2.90 -30.59 -23.49
N LEU A 265 3.84 -31.48 -23.88
CA LEU A 265 4.48 -31.53 -25.18
C LEU A 265 4.40 -32.94 -25.77
N ASP A 266 4.52 -33.06 -27.11
CA ASP A 266 4.59 -34.37 -27.75
C ASP A 266 5.74 -35.23 -27.16
N GLY A 267 5.39 -36.37 -26.59
CA GLY A 267 6.34 -37.28 -25.93
C GLY A 267 7.45 -37.82 -26.86
N ASN A 268 7.30 -37.68 -28.18
CA ASN A 268 8.33 -38.06 -29.16
C ASN A 268 9.31 -36.91 -29.45
N MET A 269 9.09 -35.74 -28.90
CA MET A 269 9.94 -34.56 -29.08
C MET A 269 11.29 -34.75 -28.37
N SER A 270 12.37 -34.23 -28.98
CA SER A 270 13.67 -34.27 -28.33
C SER A 270 13.68 -33.24 -27.14
N ILE A 271 14.44 -33.56 -26.08
CA ILE A 271 14.61 -32.66 -24.94
C ILE A 271 15.11 -31.28 -25.39
N THR A 272 15.95 -31.20 -26.43
CA THR A 272 16.45 -29.93 -26.96
C THR A 272 15.31 -29.05 -27.47
N VAL A 273 14.41 -29.60 -28.26
CA VAL A 273 13.26 -28.85 -28.80
C VAL A 273 12.29 -28.48 -27.70
N GLY A 274 12.00 -29.42 -26.78
CA GLY A 274 11.15 -29.13 -25.61
C GLY A 274 11.70 -28.01 -24.74
N HIS A 275 13.02 -27.99 -24.52
CA HIS A 275 13.67 -26.91 -23.81
C HIS A 275 13.54 -25.54 -24.51
N GLU A 276 13.69 -25.50 -25.83
CA GLU A 276 13.51 -24.27 -26.61
C GLU A 276 12.08 -23.71 -26.46
N ILE A 277 11.07 -24.59 -26.48
CA ILE A 277 9.67 -24.22 -26.25
C ILE A 277 9.50 -23.67 -24.83
N ALA A 278 10.05 -24.35 -23.82
CA ALA A 278 10.00 -23.87 -22.42
C ALA A 278 10.63 -22.49 -22.25
N VAL A 279 11.77 -22.24 -22.87
CA VAL A 279 12.43 -20.93 -22.88
C VAL A 279 11.56 -19.88 -23.58
N ASN A 280 10.89 -20.22 -24.69
CA ASN A 280 9.96 -19.34 -25.40
C ASN A 280 8.76 -18.97 -24.50
N VAL A 281 8.13 -19.95 -23.84
CA VAL A 281 7.04 -19.75 -22.88
C VAL A 281 7.48 -18.80 -21.77
N ARG A 282 8.64 -19.11 -21.14
CA ARG A 282 9.20 -18.28 -20.07
C ARG A 282 9.39 -16.83 -20.53
N ASN A 283 9.99 -16.62 -21.68
CA ASN A 283 10.26 -15.28 -22.22
C ASN A 283 8.96 -14.52 -22.50
N LYS A 284 7.96 -15.15 -23.10
CA LYS A 284 6.66 -14.53 -23.37
C LYS A 284 5.92 -14.14 -22.08
N LEU A 285 5.92 -15.01 -21.07
CA LEU A 285 5.30 -14.68 -19.78
C LEU A 285 6.06 -13.55 -19.07
N MET A 286 7.38 -13.51 -19.15
CA MET A 286 8.22 -12.45 -18.58
C MET A 286 8.14 -11.10 -19.33
N GLU A 287 7.43 -11.00 -20.47
CA GLU A 287 7.07 -9.72 -21.07
C GLU A 287 6.13 -8.89 -20.14
N ASN A 288 5.36 -9.59 -19.29
CA ASN A 288 4.63 -8.91 -18.22
C ASN A 288 5.61 -8.49 -17.09
N PRO A 289 5.77 -7.17 -16.82
CA PRO A 289 6.76 -6.65 -15.88
C PRO A 289 6.49 -7.06 -14.42
N LEU A 290 5.31 -7.59 -14.11
CA LEU A 290 4.99 -8.11 -12.79
C LEU A 290 5.54 -9.52 -12.56
N ILE A 291 5.90 -10.26 -13.62
CA ILE A 291 6.42 -11.62 -13.52
C ILE A 291 7.93 -11.58 -13.36
N LEU A 292 8.40 -11.99 -12.19
CA LEU A 292 9.82 -11.99 -11.81
C LEU A 292 10.56 -13.18 -12.41
N ASP A 293 9.94 -14.35 -12.35
CA ASP A 293 10.50 -15.59 -12.88
C ASP A 293 9.41 -16.62 -13.19
N VAL A 294 9.71 -17.55 -14.10
CA VAL A 294 8.81 -18.63 -14.52
C VAL A 294 9.58 -19.94 -14.46
N MET A 295 9.07 -20.88 -13.66
CA MET A 295 9.56 -22.25 -13.58
C MET A 295 8.64 -23.12 -14.44
N THR A 296 9.20 -23.79 -15.44
CA THR A 296 8.48 -24.71 -16.31
C THR A 296 8.89 -26.14 -16.03
N HIS A 297 7.91 -27.03 -15.89
CA HIS A 297 8.10 -28.48 -15.96
C HIS A 297 7.62 -28.97 -17.31
N LEU A 298 8.27 -29.96 -17.91
CA LEU A 298 7.89 -30.53 -19.19
C LEU A 298 7.31 -31.92 -18.97
N ASP A 299 6.05 -32.09 -19.34
CA ASP A 299 5.35 -33.38 -19.29
C ASP A 299 5.05 -33.89 -20.71
N PRO A 300 5.22 -35.20 -20.95
CA PRO A 300 4.81 -35.80 -22.21
C PRO A 300 3.28 -35.78 -22.30
N TYR A 301 2.72 -35.23 -23.37
CA TYR A 301 1.29 -35.29 -23.61
C TYR A 301 0.89 -36.73 -23.94
N ASP A 302 0.07 -37.32 -23.09
CA ASP A 302 -0.55 -38.63 -23.32
C ASP A 302 -2.07 -38.46 -23.43
N LYS A 303 -2.64 -38.86 -24.58
CA LYS A 303 -4.09 -38.77 -24.82
C LYS A 303 -4.93 -39.61 -23.87
N ASP A 304 -4.31 -40.63 -23.25
CA ASP A 304 -5.01 -41.64 -22.44
C ASP A 304 -4.93 -41.32 -20.93
N VAL A 305 -4.10 -40.36 -20.51
CA VAL A 305 -3.97 -39.94 -19.09
C VAL A 305 -4.64 -38.58 -18.90
N LYS A 306 -5.76 -38.55 -18.16
CA LYS A 306 -6.34 -37.30 -17.67
C LYS A 306 -5.67 -36.97 -16.32
N HIS A 307 -4.89 -35.92 -16.28
CA HIS A 307 -4.30 -35.33 -15.06
C HIS A 307 -5.29 -34.44 -14.31
#